data_fe89cddf420c557c5dee7c927351fa77
#
_entry.id   fe89cddf420c557c5dee7c927351fa77
#
_cell.length_a   1.000
_cell.length_b   1.000
_cell.length_c   1.000
_cell.angle_alpha   90.00
_cell.angle_beta   90.00
_cell.angle_gamma   90.00
#
_symmetry.space_group_name_H-M   'P 1'
#
loop_
_entity.id
_entity.type
_entity.pdbx_description
1 polymer ?
#
loop_
_entity_poly.entity_id
_entity_poly.type
_entity_poly.pdbx_seq_one_letter_code
_entity_poly.pdbx_strand_id
1 'polypeptide(L)'
;MMRPSTFFFLTRRGVRNLGKHWAMTIACIASLSVCMTLNIFASLAEVNVGSMVAYLGSQNETVVYLDPECDDATAAQVGETLSAMPGVSGVQYVSKQDVLDTYRGYMQDYSSLWDEFETDNPFKANYRVTLSDLTQMESMSVKMQVIPGVVSVTAPVEMTNIFVEIQKAVTKGGRMIVLVLMVVSIITVGSTIRLSVFARRREIEIMKYVGATNRMVTLPFFVEGLTMGLISGILTAAVSLGCYTYVVNAAGGLGGIWQMLMGRALVPVANVLPTIVVTSLLSGAIVGGVGSMFSIRKHLNV
;
A
#
# COMPACT_ATOMS: atom_id res chain seq x y z
N MET A 1 -19.26 -37.87 -11.22
CA MET A 1 -17.90 -37.28 -11.26
C MET A 1 -17.48 -37.16 -12.73
N MET A 2 -16.98 -35.98 -13.15
CA MET A 2 -16.44 -35.82 -14.52
C MET A 2 -15.11 -36.58 -14.65
N ARG A 3 -14.91 -37.30 -15.76
CA ARG A 3 -13.63 -37.96 -16.07
C ARG A 3 -12.55 -36.87 -16.31
N PRO A 4 -11.29 -37.06 -15.87
CA PRO A 4 -10.21 -36.06 -16.06
C PRO A 4 -9.99 -35.70 -17.55
N SER A 5 -10.16 -36.64 -18.45
CA SER A 5 -10.07 -36.45 -19.91
C SER A 5 -11.12 -35.45 -20.44
N THR A 6 -12.34 -35.49 -19.90
CA THR A 6 -13.43 -34.58 -20.28
C THR A 6 -13.16 -33.17 -19.78
N PHE A 7 -12.59 -33.03 -18.59
CA PHE A 7 -12.18 -31.72 -18.04
C PHE A 7 -11.10 -31.07 -18.92
N PHE A 8 -10.04 -31.81 -19.26
CA PHE A 8 -8.96 -31.30 -20.12
C PHE A 8 -9.45 -30.90 -21.51
N PHE A 9 -10.36 -31.70 -22.10
CA PHE A 9 -10.97 -31.38 -23.40
C PHE A 9 -11.77 -30.05 -23.33
N LEU A 10 -12.57 -29.85 -22.27
CA LEU A 10 -13.40 -28.66 -22.09
C LEU A 10 -12.57 -27.40 -21.82
N THR A 11 -11.49 -27.51 -21.03
CA THR A 11 -10.54 -26.41 -20.79
C THR A 11 -9.84 -25.99 -22.08
N ARG A 12 -9.34 -26.94 -22.85
CA ARG A 12 -8.72 -26.69 -24.18
C ARG A 12 -9.71 -26.02 -25.14
N ARG A 13 -10.98 -26.42 -25.09
CA ARG A 13 -12.05 -25.80 -25.90
C ARG A 13 -12.30 -24.36 -25.47
N GLY A 14 -12.30 -24.06 -24.18
CA GLY A 14 -12.43 -22.71 -23.63
C GLY A 14 -11.32 -21.76 -24.13
N VAL A 15 -10.06 -22.19 -24.03
CA VAL A 15 -8.91 -21.40 -24.52
C VAL A 15 -8.95 -21.21 -26.05
N ARG A 16 -9.27 -22.26 -26.83
CA ARG A 16 -9.36 -22.16 -28.29
C ARG A 16 -10.47 -21.21 -28.76
N ASN A 17 -11.50 -21.03 -27.94
CA ASN A 17 -12.62 -20.14 -28.23
C ASN A 17 -12.25 -18.66 -28.21
N LEU A 18 -11.26 -18.27 -27.40
CA LEU A 18 -10.73 -16.91 -27.38
C LEU A 18 -10.26 -16.44 -28.76
N GLY A 19 -9.70 -17.33 -29.57
CA GLY A 19 -9.25 -17.03 -30.93
C GLY A 19 -10.37 -16.83 -31.95
N LYS A 20 -11.56 -17.43 -31.74
CA LYS A 20 -12.69 -17.29 -32.71
C LYS A 20 -13.32 -15.88 -32.67
N HIS A 21 -13.29 -15.20 -31.49
CA HIS A 21 -13.82 -13.86 -31.29
C HIS A 21 -12.73 -12.92 -30.78
N TRP A 22 -11.58 -12.97 -31.46
CA TRP A 22 -10.35 -12.29 -31.03
C TRP A 22 -10.54 -10.79 -30.74
N ALA A 23 -11.31 -10.05 -31.55
CA ALA A 23 -11.52 -8.63 -31.35
C ALA A 23 -12.26 -8.34 -30.04
N MET A 24 -13.31 -9.09 -29.70
CA MET A 24 -14.04 -8.96 -28.45
C MET A 24 -13.18 -9.38 -27.26
N THR A 25 -12.39 -10.43 -27.40
CA THR A 25 -11.46 -10.91 -26.37
C THR A 25 -10.39 -9.88 -26.07
N ILE A 26 -9.76 -9.29 -27.11
CA ILE A 26 -8.75 -8.24 -26.94
C ILE A 26 -9.36 -7.00 -26.28
N ALA A 27 -10.54 -6.54 -26.71
CA ALA A 27 -11.21 -5.40 -26.09
C ALA A 27 -11.50 -5.64 -24.60
N CYS A 28 -11.94 -6.86 -24.25
CA CYS A 28 -12.16 -7.24 -22.86
C CYS A 28 -10.86 -7.25 -22.05
N ILE A 29 -9.80 -7.91 -22.57
CA ILE A 29 -8.49 -7.97 -21.92
C ILE A 29 -7.91 -6.56 -21.73
N ALA A 30 -7.99 -5.71 -22.74
CA ALA A 30 -7.51 -4.32 -22.64
C ALA A 30 -8.28 -3.53 -21.59
N SER A 31 -9.60 -3.58 -21.61
CA SER A 31 -10.43 -2.89 -20.60
C SER A 31 -10.15 -3.39 -19.18
N LEU A 32 -10.05 -4.71 -19.00
CA LEU A 32 -9.70 -5.32 -17.71
C LEU A 32 -8.31 -4.88 -17.25
N SER A 33 -7.32 -4.91 -18.14
CA SER A 33 -5.94 -4.52 -17.81
C SER A 33 -5.89 -3.07 -17.35
N VAL A 34 -6.62 -2.15 -18.00
CA VAL A 34 -6.69 -0.75 -17.57
C VAL A 34 -7.31 -0.63 -16.18
N CYS A 35 -8.47 -1.26 -15.94
CA CYS A 35 -9.11 -1.23 -14.63
C CYS A 35 -8.22 -1.82 -13.52
N MET A 36 -7.55 -2.93 -13.82
CA MET A 36 -6.66 -3.58 -12.85
C MET A 36 -5.37 -2.79 -12.63
N THR A 37 -4.83 -2.12 -13.64
CA THR A 37 -3.68 -1.22 -13.49
C THR A 37 -4.02 -0.05 -12.59
N LEU A 38 -5.20 0.56 -12.74
CA LEU A 38 -5.67 1.61 -11.84
C LEU A 38 -5.84 1.10 -10.39
N ASN A 39 -6.32 -0.14 -10.21
CA ASN A 39 -6.39 -0.77 -8.88
C ASN A 39 -5.00 -0.94 -8.26
N ILE A 40 -4.01 -1.40 -9.02
CA ILE A 40 -2.64 -1.53 -8.54
C ILE A 40 -2.05 -0.16 -8.19
N PHE A 41 -2.28 0.88 -9.00
CA PHE A 41 -1.81 2.23 -8.69
C PHE A 41 -2.46 2.80 -7.42
N ALA A 42 -3.75 2.56 -7.19
CA ALA A 42 -4.40 2.97 -5.94
C ALA A 42 -3.76 2.27 -4.72
N SER A 43 -3.47 0.97 -4.83
CA SER A 43 -2.78 0.21 -3.77
C SER A 43 -1.33 0.66 -3.58
N LEU A 44 -0.60 0.97 -4.65
CA LEU A 44 0.75 1.51 -4.59
C LEU A 44 0.78 2.90 -3.94
N ALA A 45 -0.20 3.76 -4.24
CA ALA A 45 -0.34 5.06 -3.61
C ALA A 45 -0.53 4.91 -2.09
N GLU A 46 -1.40 3.98 -1.63
CA GLU A 46 -1.59 3.68 -0.21
C GLU A 46 -0.28 3.29 0.47
N VAL A 47 0.48 2.36 -0.12
CA VAL A 47 1.76 1.87 0.43
C VAL A 47 2.82 2.98 0.46
N ASN A 48 2.95 3.75 -0.61
CA ASN A 48 3.96 4.81 -0.70
C ASN A 48 3.64 6.00 0.21
N VAL A 49 2.36 6.41 0.31
CA VAL A 49 1.95 7.46 1.26
C VAL A 49 2.18 6.99 2.69
N GLY A 50 1.88 5.73 3.02
CA GLY A 50 2.19 5.15 4.32
C GLY A 50 3.69 5.19 4.64
N SER A 51 4.56 4.81 3.69
CA SER A 51 6.01 4.88 3.83
C SER A 51 6.51 6.32 3.99
N MET A 52 5.94 7.26 3.23
CA MET A 52 6.28 8.68 3.33
C MET A 52 5.92 9.27 4.69
N VAL A 53 4.73 8.95 5.20
CA VAL A 53 4.29 9.37 6.52
C VAL A 53 5.17 8.77 7.61
N ALA A 54 5.53 7.49 7.51
CA ALA A 54 6.44 6.83 8.43
C ALA A 54 7.84 7.46 8.40
N TYR A 55 8.36 7.78 7.21
CA TYR A 55 9.65 8.45 7.04
C TYR A 55 9.64 9.86 7.66
N LEU A 56 8.63 10.67 7.37
CA LEU A 56 8.49 12.01 7.96
C LEU A 56 8.32 11.92 9.48
N GLY A 57 7.60 10.91 9.96
CA GLY A 57 7.43 10.66 11.38
C GLY A 57 8.73 10.29 12.09
N SER A 58 9.60 9.53 11.43
CA SER A 58 10.92 9.20 11.99
C SER A 58 11.87 10.39 12.05
N GLN A 59 11.60 11.45 11.30
CA GLN A 59 12.35 12.73 11.37
C GLN A 59 11.80 13.69 12.44
N ASN A 60 10.55 13.47 12.88
CA ASN A 60 9.88 14.28 13.89
C ASN A 60 9.94 13.57 15.24
N GLU A 61 11.07 13.75 15.93
CA GLU A 61 11.29 13.19 17.25
C GLU A 61 10.46 13.94 18.31
N THR A 62 9.93 13.18 19.28
CA THR A 62 9.37 13.76 20.49
C THR A 62 10.51 14.07 21.45
N VAL A 63 10.67 15.32 21.86
CA VAL A 63 11.71 15.75 22.80
C VAL A 63 11.14 15.79 24.20
N VAL A 64 11.70 14.98 25.08
CA VAL A 64 11.35 14.91 26.52
C VAL A 64 12.43 15.61 27.31
N TYR A 65 12.13 16.78 27.85
CA TYR A 65 13.09 17.57 28.63
C TYR A 65 13.09 17.12 30.09
N LEU A 66 14.30 16.88 30.58
CA LEU A 66 14.56 16.51 31.98
C LEU A 66 14.59 17.74 32.91
N ASP A 67 14.33 17.48 34.19
CA ASP A 67 14.51 18.48 35.21
C ASP A 67 15.99 18.87 35.29
N PRO A 68 16.33 20.18 35.32
CA PRO A 68 17.70 20.64 35.49
C PRO A 68 18.39 20.13 36.78
N GLU A 69 17.58 19.85 37.81
CA GLU A 69 18.05 19.36 39.13
C GLU A 69 18.06 17.80 39.19
N CYS A 70 17.70 17.12 38.11
CA CYS A 70 17.68 15.68 38.05
C CYS A 70 19.09 15.11 38.12
N ASP A 71 19.31 14.14 39.02
CA ASP A 71 20.55 13.39 39.09
C ASP A 71 20.67 12.36 37.96
N ASP A 72 21.89 11.93 37.70
CA ASP A 72 22.16 10.97 36.60
C ASP A 72 21.39 9.62 36.76
N ALA A 73 21.12 9.23 38.01
CA ALA A 73 20.37 8.01 38.31
C ALA A 73 18.90 8.16 37.90
N THR A 74 18.27 9.28 38.23
CA THR A 74 16.88 9.59 37.81
C THR A 74 16.79 9.79 36.31
N ALA A 75 17.80 10.47 35.70
CA ALA A 75 17.84 10.56 34.23
C ALA A 75 17.88 9.18 33.56
N ALA A 76 18.72 8.27 34.04
CA ALA A 76 18.81 6.90 33.52
C ALA A 76 17.47 6.15 33.70
N GLN A 77 16.81 6.28 34.85
CA GLN A 77 15.52 5.66 35.12
C GLN A 77 14.40 6.18 34.18
N VAL A 78 14.41 7.48 33.85
CA VAL A 78 13.52 8.04 32.83
C VAL A 78 13.78 7.39 31.48
N GLY A 79 15.05 7.24 31.07
CA GLY A 79 15.44 6.58 29.82
C GLY A 79 14.98 5.12 29.74
N GLU A 80 15.13 4.35 30.81
CA GLU A 80 14.62 2.98 30.90
C GLU A 80 13.10 2.94 30.80
N THR A 81 12.42 3.83 31.53
CA THR A 81 10.94 3.92 31.49
C THR A 81 10.45 4.25 30.08
N LEU A 82 11.07 5.22 29.39
CA LEU A 82 10.75 5.59 28.02
C LEU A 82 10.98 4.43 27.05
N SER A 83 12.09 3.70 27.21
CA SER A 83 12.45 2.56 26.35
C SER A 83 11.51 1.36 26.56
N ALA A 84 10.95 1.19 27.75
CA ALA A 84 10.01 0.13 28.08
C ALA A 84 8.56 0.44 27.62
N MET A 85 8.26 1.67 27.19
CA MET A 85 6.91 2.05 26.78
C MET A 85 6.51 1.38 25.46
N PRO A 86 5.33 0.71 25.39
CA PRO A 86 4.81 0.16 24.15
C PRO A 86 4.61 1.26 23.11
N GLY A 87 5.16 1.08 21.90
CA GLY A 87 5.05 2.05 20.82
C GLY A 87 6.25 2.99 20.67
N VAL A 88 7.23 2.92 21.56
CA VAL A 88 8.53 3.57 21.42
C VAL A 88 9.46 2.67 20.59
N SER A 89 10.06 3.22 19.53
CA SER A 89 11.00 2.51 18.65
C SER A 89 12.46 2.88 18.88
N GLY A 90 12.71 4.04 19.46
CA GLY A 90 14.05 4.52 19.77
C GLY A 90 14.04 5.58 20.87
N VAL A 91 15.06 5.55 21.72
CA VAL A 91 15.30 6.56 22.77
C VAL A 91 16.76 6.95 22.72
N GLN A 92 17.04 8.21 22.52
CA GLN A 92 18.39 8.76 22.49
C GLN A 92 18.54 9.84 23.56
N TYR A 93 19.49 9.66 24.45
CA TYR A 93 19.85 10.70 25.41
C TYR A 93 20.70 11.77 24.76
N VAL A 94 20.40 13.03 25.02
CA VAL A 94 21.16 14.20 24.57
C VAL A 94 21.49 15.05 25.79
N SER A 95 22.77 15.15 26.10
CA SER A 95 23.24 15.93 27.26
C SER A 95 23.10 17.44 27.03
N LYS A 96 23.17 18.22 28.12
CA LYS A 96 23.18 19.69 28.02
C LYS A 96 24.29 20.20 27.09
N GLN A 97 25.44 19.53 27.09
CA GLN A 97 26.59 19.88 26.27
C GLN A 97 26.36 19.56 24.80
N ASP A 98 25.79 18.37 24.50
CA ASP A 98 25.47 17.99 23.11
C ASP A 98 24.44 18.94 22.48
N VAL A 99 23.48 19.45 23.28
CA VAL A 99 22.53 20.47 22.84
C VAL A 99 23.27 21.77 22.50
N LEU A 100 24.13 22.25 23.36
CA LEU A 100 24.94 23.44 23.13
C LEU A 100 25.80 23.33 21.88
N ASP A 101 26.49 22.19 21.70
CA ASP A 101 27.36 21.94 20.55
C ASP A 101 26.55 21.86 19.23
N THR A 102 25.35 21.31 19.30
CA THR A 102 24.43 21.26 18.16
C THR A 102 24.03 22.68 17.72
N TYR A 103 23.63 23.55 18.66
CA TYR A 103 23.25 24.95 18.34
C TYR A 103 24.47 25.76 17.88
N ARG A 104 25.64 25.54 18.46
CA ARG A 104 26.89 26.14 18.00
C ARG A 104 27.18 25.80 16.54
N GLY A 105 26.94 24.57 16.14
CA GLY A 105 27.09 24.13 14.75
C GLY A 105 26.15 24.84 13.78
N TYR A 106 24.93 25.16 14.19
CA TYR A 106 23.95 25.86 13.36
C TYR A 106 24.19 27.38 13.27
N MET A 107 24.76 27.99 14.30
CA MET A 107 24.93 29.45 14.43
C MET A 107 26.41 29.84 14.55
N GLN A 108 27.25 29.41 13.61
CA GLN A 108 28.69 29.66 13.62
C GLN A 108 29.08 31.12 13.60
N ASP A 109 28.22 31.99 13.06
CA ASP A 109 28.48 33.46 12.96
C ASP A 109 28.38 34.21 14.31
N TYR A 110 27.91 33.56 15.40
CA TYR A 110 27.69 34.17 16.72
C TYR A 110 28.61 33.60 17.80
N SER A 111 29.90 33.40 17.47
CA SER A 111 30.88 32.74 18.33
C SER A 111 30.98 33.36 19.76
N SER A 112 30.86 34.67 19.89
CA SER A 112 30.98 35.37 21.18
C SER A 112 29.85 35.07 22.18
N LEU A 113 28.68 34.64 21.73
CA LEU A 113 27.58 34.25 22.60
C LEU A 113 27.80 32.85 23.21
N TRP A 114 28.51 32.00 22.52
CA TRP A 114 28.72 30.61 22.94
C TRP A 114 29.73 30.50 24.08
N ASP A 115 30.70 31.45 24.20
CA ASP A 115 31.68 31.43 25.24
C ASP A 115 31.06 31.70 26.63
N GLU A 116 29.99 32.49 26.72
CA GLU A 116 29.23 32.72 27.93
C GLU A 116 28.44 31.47 28.36
N PHE A 117 27.85 30.74 27.37
CA PHE A 117 27.07 29.55 27.64
C PHE A 117 27.94 28.32 27.98
N GLU A 118 29.24 28.34 27.79
CA GLU A 118 30.15 27.31 28.33
C GLU A 118 30.23 27.30 29.85
N THR A 119 30.08 28.50 30.45
CA THR A 119 30.16 28.64 31.89
C THR A 119 28.80 28.45 32.57
N ASP A 120 27.73 28.94 31.97
CA ASP A 120 26.37 28.78 32.46
C ASP A 120 25.45 28.29 31.33
N ASN A 121 25.37 26.98 31.17
CA ASN A 121 24.64 26.34 30.10
C ASN A 121 23.12 26.38 30.38
N PRO A 122 22.34 27.21 29.64
CA PRO A 122 20.91 27.34 29.85
C PRO A 122 20.08 26.17 29.31
N PHE A 123 20.72 25.26 28.53
CA PHE A 123 20.02 24.15 27.90
C PHE A 123 19.71 23.02 28.89
N LYS A 124 18.61 22.30 28.62
CA LYS A 124 18.19 21.13 29.39
C LYS A 124 18.63 19.86 28.69
N ALA A 125 19.10 18.90 29.48
CA ALA A 125 19.25 17.56 28.99
C ALA A 125 17.88 17.02 28.56
N ASN A 126 17.86 16.22 27.52
CA ASN A 126 16.62 15.71 26.97
C ASN A 126 16.78 14.29 26.41
N TYR A 127 15.67 13.60 26.28
CA TYR A 127 15.56 12.38 25.50
C TYR A 127 14.82 12.66 24.19
N ARG A 128 15.42 12.23 23.09
CA ARG A 128 14.75 12.18 21.77
C ARG A 128 14.11 10.83 21.61
N VAL A 129 12.78 10.83 21.52
CA VAL A 129 11.97 9.62 21.48
C VAL A 129 11.33 9.50 20.10
N THR A 130 11.60 8.37 19.43
CA THR A 130 10.96 8.04 18.17
C THR A 130 9.83 7.04 18.41
N LEU A 131 8.65 7.31 17.86
CA LEU A 131 7.49 6.43 17.96
C LEU A 131 7.36 5.53 16.73
N SER A 132 6.93 4.30 16.93
CA SER A 132 6.62 3.35 15.84
C SER A 132 5.27 3.63 15.18
N ASP A 133 4.34 4.26 15.90
CA ASP A 133 3.00 4.61 15.41
C ASP A 133 2.68 6.07 15.73
N LEU A 134 2.66 6.88 14.68
CA LEU A 134 2.39 8.31 14.76
C LEU A 134 0.96 8.64 15.21
N THR A 135 0.01 7.72 15.03
CA THR A 135 -1.38 7.94 15.45
C THR A 135 -1.51 8.05 16.98
N GLN A 136 -0.52 7.57 17.71
CA GLN A 136 -0.48 7.56 19.16
C GLN A 136 0.36 8.72 19.76
N MET A 137 0.91 9.62 18.92
CA MET A 137 1.83 10.67 19.37
C MET A 137 1.24 11.54 20.47
N GLU A 138 0.00 12.00 20.32
CA GLU A 138 -0.67 12.83 21.32
C GLU A 138 -0.85 12.10 22.66
N SER A 139 -1.36 10.86 22.61
CA SER A 139 -1.58 10.05 23.82
C SER A 139 -0.27 9.66 24.50
N MET A 140 0.78 9.43 23.72
CA MET A 140 2.11 9.08 24.24
C MET A 140 2.81 10.30 24.84
N SER A 141 2.70 11.50 24.24
CA SER A 141 3.28 12.72 24.78
C SER A 141 2.68 13.04 26.17
N VAL A 142 1.38 12.85 26.35
CA VAL A 142 0.72 13.01 27.66
C VAL A 142 1.24 12.00 28.68
N LYS A 143 1.42 10.73 28.28
CA LYS A 143 1.97 9.68 29.17
C LYS A 143 3.43 9.98 29.57
N MET A 144 4.25 10.46 28.62
CA MET A 144 5.65 10.83 28.89
C MET A 144 5.75 12.02 29.83
N GLN A 145 4.79 12.96 29.77
CA GLN A 145 4.78 14.16 30.62
C GLN A 145 4.55 13.86 32.10
N VAL A 146 3.96 12.71 32.43
CA VAL A 146 3.65 12.30 33.82
C VAL A 146 4.80 11.53 34.47
N ILE A 147 5.88 11.22 33.71
CA ILE A 147 7.03 10.48 34.23
C ILE A 147 7.80 11.38 35.23
N PRO A 148 8.09 10.90 36.45
CA PRO A 148 8.89 11.63 37.41
C PRO A 148 10.28 11.98 36.85
N GLY A 149 10.69 13.25 36.95
CA GLY A 149 11.95 13.78 36.39
C GLY A 149 11.78 14.40 34.99
N VAL A 150 10.59 14.38 34.40
CA VAL A 150 10.25 15.05 33.14
C VAL A 150 9.60 16.40 33.46
N VAL A 151 10.15 17.49 32.90
CA VAL A 151 9.59 18.85 33.04
C VAL A 151 8.62 19.21 31.95
N SER A 152 8.95 18.84 30.71
CA SER A 152 8.10 19.11 29.55
C SER A 152 8.36 18.15 28.43
N VAL A 153 7.33 17.95 27.60
CA VAL A 153 7.40 17.13 26.39
C VAL A 153 7.00 18.01 25.20
N THR A 154 7.87 18.09 24.22
CA THR A 154 7.59 18.77 22.95
C THR A 154 7.45 17.75 21.85
N ALA A 155 6.25 17.60 21.31
CA ALA A 155 5.96 16.71 20.21
C ALA A 155 5.28 17.50 19.07
N PRO A 156 5.62 17.27 17.81
CA PRO A 156 5.01 17.95 16.65
C PRO A 156 3.62 17.35 16.33
N VAL A 157 2.70 17.40 17.30
CA VAL A 157 1.39 16.73 17.24
C VAL A 157 0.55 17.26 16.07
N GLU A 158 0.51 18.57 15.84
CA GLU A 158 -0.29 19.16 14.77
C GLU A 158 0.15 18.69 13.38
N MET A 159 1.46 18.74 13.12
CA MET A 159 2.03 18.23 11.85
C MET A 159 1.77 16.75 11.67
N THR A 160 1.93 15.99 12.73
CA THR A 160 1.69 14.53 12.71
C THR A 160 0.23 14.19 12.41
N ASN A 161 -0.71 14.92 13.01
CA ASN A 161 -2.14 14.74 12.77
C ASN A 161 -2.49 15.02 11.30
N ILE A 162 -1.91 16.05 10.68
CA ILE A 162 -2.10 16.33 9.24
C ILE A 162 -1.62 15.14 8.40
N PHE A 163 -0.45 14.58 8.67
CA PHE A 163 0.08 13.42 7.93
C PHE A 163 -0.80 12.18 8.10
N VAL A 164 -1.26 11.91 9.31
CA VAL A 164 -2.17 10.80 9.61
C VAL A 164 -3.53 10.98 8.89
N GLU A 165 -4.06 12.19 8.84
CA GLU A 165 -5.30 12.49 8.11
C GLU A 165 -5.14 12.29 6.61
N ILE A 166 -4.04 12.76 6.01
CA ILE A 166 -3.73 12.53 4.59
C ILE A 166 -3.65 11.03 4.32
N GLN A 167 -2.93 10.27 5.15
CA GLN A 167 -2.83 8.82 5.01
C GLN A 167 -4.20 8.15 5.08
N LYS A 168 -5.04 8.50 6.06
CA LYS A 168 -6.40 7.97 6.19
C LYS A 168 -7.27 8.32 4.98
N ALA A 169 -7.17 9.55 4.46
CA ALA A 169 -7.91 9.98 3.28
C ALA A 169 -7.51 9.19 2.03
N VAL A 170 -6.20 9.01 1.80
CA VAL A 170 -5.66 8.23 0.67
C VAL A 170 -6.06 6.76 0.79
N THR A 171 -5.93 6.16 1.97
CA THR A 171 -6.31 4.77 2.22
C THR A 171 -7.82 4.55 2.01
N LYS A 172 -8.66 5.42 2.58
CA LYS A 172 -10.12 5.30 2.44
C LYS A 172 -10.57 5.54 0.99
N GLY A 173 -10.04 6.59 0.36
CA GLY A 173 -10.32 6.92 -1.04
C GLY A 173 -9.82 5.83 -1.99
N GLY A 174 -8.58 5.35 -1.79
CA GLY A 174 -7.99 4.28 -2.58
C GLY A 174 -8.81 2.98 -2.51
N ARG A 175 -9.20 2.55 -1.32
CA ARG A 175 -10.05 1.36 -1.14
C ARG A 175 -11.42 1.50 -1.81
N MET A 176 -12.02 2.68 -1.79
CA MET A 176 -13.28 2.94 -2.47
C MET A 176 -13.11 2.84 -3.99
N ILE A 177 -12.06 3.41 -4.55
CA ILE A 177 -11.72 3.31 -5.97
C ILE A 177 -11.50 1.85 -6.37
N VAL A 178 -10.71 1.10 -5.60
CA VAL A 178 -10.46 -0.34 -5.82
C VAL A 178 -11.77 -1.12 -5.88
N LEU A 179 -12.68 -0.88 -4.93
CA LEU A 179 -13.98 -1.55 -4.89
C LEU A 179 -14.83 -1.24 -6.12
N VAL A 180 -14.96 0.03 -6.49
CA VAL A 180 -15.73 0.46 -7.67
C VAL A 180 -15.16 -0.15 -8.94
N LEU A 181 -13.83 -0.08 -9.14
CA LEU A 181 -13.18 -0.64 -10.32
C LEU A 181 -13.29 -2.17 -10.38
N MET A 182 -13.27 -2.85 -9.23
CA MET A 182 -13.49 -4.30 -9.16
C MET A 182 -14.91 -4.66 -9.63
N VAL A 183 -15.94 -3.92 -9.19
CA VAL A 183 -17.32 -4.12 -9.63
C VAL A 183 -17.44 -3.88 -11.13
N VAL A 184 -16.88 -2.79 -11.66
CA VAL A 184 -16.87 -2.50 -13.11
C VAL A 184 -16.19 -3.63 -13.88
N SER A 185 -15.06 -4.14 -13.39
CA SER A 185 -14.33 -5.25 -14.03
C SER A 185 -15.17 -6.53 -14.07
N ILE A 186 -15.87 -6.87 -12.99
CA ILE A 186 -16.78 -8.04 -12.94
C ILE A 186 -17.93 -7.89 -13.94
N ILE A 187 -18.51 -6.70 -14.05
CA ILE A 187 -19.57 -6.41 -15.01
C ILE A 187 -19.05 -6.53 -16.45
N THR A 188 -17.83 -6.06 -16.73
CA THR A 188 -17.20 -6.12 -18.05
C THR A 188 -16.98 -7.57 -18.48
N VAL A 189 -16.39 -8.41 -17.61
CA VAL A 189 -16.24 -9.84 -17.86
C VAL A 189 -17.62 -10.49 -18.09
N GLY A 190 -18.56 -10.21 -17.20
CA GLY A 190 -19.90 -10.76 -17.28
C GLY A 190 -20.60 -10.42 -18.59
N SER A 191 -20.46 -9.20 -19.09
CA SER A 191 -21.02 -8.76 -20.37
C SER A 191 -20.37 -9.45 -21.55
N THR A 192 -19.03 -9.63 -21.51
CA THR A 192 -18.28 -10.33 -22.57
C THR A 192 -18.67 -11.82 -22.64
N ILE A 193 -18.76 -12.49 -21.48
CA ILE A 193 -19.20 -13.88 -21.40
C ILE A 193 -20.64 -14.03 -21.90
N ARG A 194 -21.54 -13.09 -21.55
CA ARG A 194 -22.91 -13.08 -22.06
C ARG A 194 -22.95 -13.03 -23.58
N LEU A 195 -22.15 -12.17 -24.18
CA LEU A 195 -22.06 -12.06 -25.63
C LEU A 195 -21.51 -13.33 -26.27
N SER A 196 -20.51 -13.96 -25.63
CA SER A 196 -19.94 -15.26 -26.05
C SER A 196 -20.98 -16.38 -25.99
N VAL A 197 -21.79 -16.45 -24.92
CA VAL A 197 -22.90 -17.41 -24.78
C VAL A 197 -23.95 -17.20 -25.86
N PHE A 198 -24.36 -15.94 -26.10
CA PHE A 198 -25.35 -15.60 -27.11
C PHE A 198 -24.88 -15.97 -28.52
N ALA A 199 -23.63 -15.71 -28.87
CA ALA A 199 -23.04 -16.07 -30.16
C ALA A 199 -23.05 -17.59 -30.42
N ARG A 200 -23.14 -18.43 -29.37
CA ARG A 200 -23.10 -19.90 -29.45
C ARG A 200 -24.38 -20.59 -28.98
N ARG A 201 -25.49 -19.85 -28.92
CA ARG A 201 -26.76 -20.37 -28.39
C ARG A 201 -27.20 -21.68 -29.08
N ARG A 202 -27.03 -21.79 -30.41
CA ARG A 202 -27.38 -23.01 -31.16
C ARG A 202 -26.53 -24.21 -30.76
N GLU A 203 -25.23 -24.03 -30.55
CA GLU A 203 -24.35 -25.12 -30.09
C GLU A 203 -24.78 -25.59 -28.69
N ILE A 204 -25.17 -24.65 -27.81
CA ILE A 204 -25.63 -24.92 -26.44
C ILE A 204 -26.95 -25.68 -26.46
N GLU A 205 -27.90 -25.28 -27.31
CA GLU A 205 -29.20 -25.94 -27.48
C GLU A 205 -28.98 -27.41 -27.93
N ILE A 206 -28.17 -27.65 -28.96
CA ILE A 206 -27.84 -29.01 -29.44
C ILE A 206 -27.22 -29.85 -28.32
N MET A 207 -26.27 -29.30 -27.55
CA MET A 207 -25.67 -30.02 -26.44
C MET A 207 -26.68 -30.38 -25.36
N LYS A 208 -27.65 -29.50 -25.05
CA LYS A 208 -28.74 -29.79 -24.11
C LYS A 208 -29.69 -30.89 -24.64
N TYR A 209 -30.03 -30.85 -25.92
CA TYR A 209 -30.87 -31.89 -26.53
C TYR A 209 -30.23 -33.28 -26.45
N VAL A 210 -28.91 -33.37 -26.57
CA VAL A 210 -28.16 -34.64 -26.44
C VAL A 210 -27.93 -35.05 -24.97
N GLY A 211 -28.45 -34.26 -24.00
CA GLY A 211 -28.39 -34.60 -22.57
C GLY A 211 -27.15 -34.09 -21.84
N ALA A 212 -26.46 -33.07 -22.37
CA ALA A 212 -25.33 -32.46 -21.64
C ALA A 212 -25.81 -31.79 -20.35
N THR A 213 -25.06 -32.04 -19.25
CA THR A 213 -25.33 -31.40 -17.95
C THR A 213 -24.97 -29.92 -17.98
N ASN A 214 -25.63 -29.10 -17.15
CA ASN A 214 -25.35 -27.68 -17.06
C ASN A 214 -23.86 -27.41 -16.80
N ARG A 215 -23.17 -28.24 -15.99
CA ARG A 215 -21.74 -28.12 -15.73
C ARG A 215 -20.88 -28.29 -16.98
N MET A 216 -21.26 -29.18 -17.91
CA MET A 216 -20.54 -29.38 -19.17
C MET A 216 -20.67 -28.17 -20.10
N VAL A 217 -21.80 -27.48 -20.03
CA VAL A 217 -22.05 -26.26 -20.81
C VAL A 217 -21.36 -25.04 -20.20
N THR A 218 -21.32 -24.93 -18.85
CA THR A 218 -20.78 -23.75 -18.15
C THR A 218 -19.26 -23.72 -18.07
N LEU A 219 -18.62 -24.90 -17.96
CA LEU A 219 -17.17 -24.98 -17.71
C LEU A 219 -16.31 -24.29 -18.80
N PRO A 220 -16.58 -24.44 -20.12
CA PRO A 220 -15.80 -23.72 -21.13
C PRO A 220 -15.83 -22.18 -20.97
N PHE A 221 -16.98 -21.61 -20.63
CA PHE A 221 -17.13 -20.16 -20.43
C PHE A 221 -16.47 -19.68 -19.13
N PHE A 222 -16.50 -20.49 -18.08
CA PHE A 222 -15.74 -20.22 -16.87
C PHE A 222 -14.25 -20.17 -17.15
N VAL A 223 -13.71 -21.15 -17.89
CA VAL A 223 -12.29 -21.18 -18.30
C VAL A 223 -11.97 -19.99 -19.22
N GLU A 224 -12.86 -19.61 -20.12
CA GLU A 224 -12.72 -18.43 -20.99
C GLU A 224 -12.56 -17.16 -20.16
N GLY A 225 -13.44 -16.93 -19.17
CA GLY A 225 -13.34 -15.76 -18.28
C GLY A 225 -12.09 -15.79 -17.37
N LEU A 226 -11.75 -16.95 -16.83
CA LEU A 226 -10.56 -17.12 -16.01
C LEU A 226 -9.28 -16.84 -16.80
N THR A 227 -9.18 -17.34 -18.05
CA THR A 227 -8.02 -17.08 -18.90
C THR A 227 -7.91 -15.62 -19.32
N MET A 228 -9.02 -14.95 -19.65
CA MET A 228 -9.02 -13.50 -19.90
C MET A 228 -8.54 -12.73 -18.68
N GLY A 229 -9.03 -13.08 -17.50
CA GLY A 229 -8.61 -12.46 -16.24
C GLY A 229 -7.12 -12.68 -15.95
N LEU A 230 -6.59 -13.88 -16.14
CA LEU A 230 -5.16 -14.17 -15.94
C LEU A 230 -4.27 -13.44 -16.94
N ILE A 231 -4.63 -13.39 -18.21
CA ILE A 231 -3.88 -12.64 -19.24
C ILE A 231 -3.88 -11.15 -18.88
N SER A 232 -5.04 -10.60 -18.50
CA SER A 232 -5.14 -9.22 -18.04
C SER A 232 -4.28 -8.97 -16.80
N GLY A 233 -4.24 -9.91 -15.85
CA GLY A 233 -3.38 -9.85 -14.66
C GLY A 233 -1.89 -9.81 -15.01
N ILE A 234 -1.44 -10.61 -15.96
CA ILE A 234 -0.04 -10.61 -16.44
C ILE A 234 0.29 -9.27 -17.11
N LEU A 235 -0.58 -8.77 -17.99
CA LEU A 235 -0.39 -7.46 -18.62
C LEU A 235 -0.38 -6.33 -17.60
N THR A 236 -1.29 -6.36 -16.63
CA THR A 236 -1.33 -5.42 -15.52
C THR A 236 -0.02 -5.43 -14.72
N ALA A 237 0.49 -6.61 -14.37
CA ALA A 237 1.76 -6.74 -13.65
C ALA A 237 2.91 -6.11 -14.44
N ALA A 238 3.02 -6.40 -15.73
CA ALA A 238 4.06 -5.87 -16.60
C ALA A 238 3.98 -4.33 -16.74
N VAL A 239 2.78 -3.80 -17.01
CA VAL A 239 2.57 -2.35 -17.16
C VAL A 239 2.79 -1.63 -15.84
N SER A 240 2.22 -2.13 -14.73
CA SER A 240 2.36 -1.48 -13.42
C SER A 240 3.80 -1.49 -12.94
N LEU A 241 4.53 -2.59 -13.14
CA LEU A 241 5.94 -2.68 -12.79
C LEU A 241 6.80 -1.72 -13.62
N GLY A 242 6.56 -1.68 -14.94
CA GLY A 242 7.27 -0.74 -15.83
C GLY A 242 7.03 0.72 -15.45
N CYS A 243 5.77 1.11 -15.23
CA CYS A 243 5.42 2.46 -14.81
C CYS A 243 6.00 2.80 -13.43
N TYR A 244 5.91 1.89 -12.46
CA TYR A 244 6.45 2.12 -11.12
C TYR A 244 7.99 2.27 -11.13
N THR A 245 8.68 1.41 -11.86
CA THR A 245 10.14 1.50 -12.04
C THR A 245 10.53 2.82 -12.69
N TYR A 246 9.77 3.27 -13.70
CA TYR A 246 9.99 4.56 -14.33
C TYR A 246 9.82 5.72 -13.34
N VAL A 247 8.76 5.71 -12.52
CA VAL A 247 8.51 6.74 -11.49
C VAL A 247 9.62 6.77 -10.44
N VAL A 248 10.06 5.61 -9.93
CA VAL A 248 11.14 5.52 -8.94
C VAL A 248 12.46 6.04 -9.50
N ASN A 249 12.80 5.68 -10.74
CA ASN A 249 14.02 6.15 -11.40
C ASN A 249 13.96 7.66 -11.71
N ALA A 250 12.81 8.16 -12.14
CA ALA A 250 12.61 9.59 -12.39
C ALA A 250 12.70 10.39 -11.09
N ALA A 251 12.14 9.88 -9.99
CA ALA A 251 12.23 10.51 -8.68
C ALA A 251 13.68 10.59 -8.15
N GLY A 252 14.50 9.59 -8.43
CA GLY A 252 15.93 9.59 -8.09
C GLY A 252 16.75 10.64 -8.84
N GLY A 253 16.28 11.08 -10.02
CA GLY A 253 16.91 12.16 -10.82
C GLY A 253 16.42 13.58 -10.49
N LEU A 254 15.39 13.74 -9.66
CA LEU A 254 14.89 15.04 -9.20
C LEU A 254 15.84 15.61 -8.15
N GLY A 255 16.27 16.85 -8.31
CA GLY A 255 17.11 17.55 -7.33
C GLY A 255 16.30 18.17 -6.18
N GLY A 256 17.02 18.58 -5.11
CA GLY A 256 16.46 19.36 -4.02
C GLY A 256 15.46 18.61 -3.14
N ILE A 257 14.42 19.31 -2.71
CA ILE A 257 13.41 18.80 -1.75
C ILE A 257 12.67 17.55 -2.27
N TRP A 258 12.52 17.44 -3.60
CA TRP A 258 11.86 16.27 -4.23
C TRP A 258 12.68 14.99 -4.09
N GLN A 259 14.01 15.10 -4.20
CA GLN A 259 14.91 13.96 -3.98
C GLN A 259 14.87 13.52 -2.52
N MET A 260 14.79 14.46 -1.58
CA MET A 260 14.68 14.16 -0.15
C MET A 260 13.34 13.46 0.18
N LEU A 261 12.23 13.97 -0.34
CA LEU A 261 10.89 13.45 -0.06
C LEU A 261 10.58 12.14 -0.82
N MET A 262 10.93 12.07 -2.10
CA MET A 262 10.59 10.92 -2.94
C MET A 262 11.70 9.89 -3.03
N GLY A 263 12.97 10.30 -3.04
CA GLY A 263 14.10 9.38 -3.22
C GLY A 263 14.31 8.41 -2.05
N ARG A 264 13.93 8.80 -0.83
CA ARG A 264 14.04 7.97 0.39
C ARG A 264 12.71 7.44 0.91
N ALA A 265 11.60 8.09 0.59
CA ALA A 265 10.27 7.72 1.08
C ALA A 265 9.55 6.73 0.16
N LEU A 266 9.92 6.64 -1.12
CA LEU A 266 9.35 5.64 -2.02
C LEU A 266 9.86 4.24 -1.69
N VAL A 267 8.93 3.28 -1.66
CA VAL A 267 9.26 1.88 -1.39
C VAL A 267 10.10 1.33 -2.55
N PRO A 268 11.25 0.66 -2.29
CA PRO A 268 12.07 0.06 -3.32
C PRO A 268 11.28 -0.92 -4.20
N VAL A 269 11.55 -0.94 -5.51
CA VAL A 269 10.87 -1.81 -6.49
C VAL A 269 10.92 -3.28 -6.06
N ALA A 270 12.05 -3.73 -5.49
CA ALA A 270 12.22 -5.11 -5.03
C ALA A 270 11.18 -5.52 -3.98
N ASN A 271 10.78 -4.60 -3.09
CA ASN A 271 9.82 -4.88 -2.01
C ASN A 271 8.37 -4.88 -2.52
N VAL A 272 8.09 -4.12 -3.58
CA VAL A 272 6.73 -3.99 -4.14
C VAL A 272 6.46 -5.02 -5.24
N LEU A 273 7.51 -5.51 -5.90
CA LEU A 273 7.41 -6.47 -6.99
C LEU A 273 6.55 -7.72 -6.65
N PRO A 274 6.79 -8.45 -5.56
CA PRO A 274 5.98 -9.62 -5.23
C PRO A 274 4.52 -9.25 -4.99
N THR A 275 4.27 -8.10 -4.37
CA THR A 275 2.91 -7.60 -4.11
C THR A 275 2.20 -7.27 -5.41
N ILE A 276 2.83 -6.57 -6.36
CA ILE A 276 2.25 -6.26 -7.67
C ILE A 276 1.90 -7.54 -8.42
N VAL A 277 2.82 -8.51 -8.50
CA VAL A 277 2.61 -9.75 -9.25
C VAL A 277 1.50 -10.59 -8.62
N VAL A 278 1.54 -10.80 -7.32
CA VAL A 278 0.56 -11.64 -6.62
C VAL A 278 -0.83 -10.99 -6.66
N THR A 279 -0.94 -9.70 -6.35
CA THR A 279 -2.24 -9.00 -6.34
C THR A 279 -2.85 -8.90 -7.74
N SER A 280 -2.07 -8.66 -8.79
CA SER A 280 -2.57 -8.60 -10.17
C SER A 280 -3.05 -9.97 -10.66
N LEU A 281 -2.33 -11.05 -10.39
CA LEU A 281 -2.75 -12.40 -10.79
C LEU A 281 -3.97 -12.87 -10.01
N LEU A 282 -3.99 -12.65 -8.69
CA LEU A 282 -5.14 -13.01 -7.84
C LEU A 282 -6.39 -12.21 -8.22
N SER A 283 -6.28 -10.89 -8.38
CA SER A 283 -7.42 -10.06 -8.79
C SER A 283 -7.91 -10.45 -10.19
N GLY A 284 -7.01 -10.77 -11.13
CA GLY A 284 -7.36 -11.26 -12.44
C GLY A 284 -8.12 -12.59 -12.40
N ALA A 285 -7.65 -13.55 -11.61
CA ALA A 285 -8.31 -14.83 -11.42
C ALA A 285 -9.69 -14.67 -10.75
N ILE A 286 -9.79 -13.82 -9.72
CA ILE A 286 -11.05 -13.55 -9.01
C ILE A 286 -12.06 -12.86 -9.95
N VAL A 287 -11.67 -11.78 -10.61
CA VAL A 287 -12.54 -11.01 -11.50
C VAL A 287 -12.98 -11.88 -12.69
N GLY A 288 -12.04 -12.60 -13.31
CA GLY A 288 -12.33 -13.50 -14.44
C GLY A 288 -13.23 -14.67 -14.04
N GLY A 289 -12.94 -15.31 -12.90
CA GLY A 289 -13.73 -16.44 -12.39
C GLY A 289 -15.12 -16.02 -11.89
N VAL A 290 -15.20 -15.01 -11.02
CA VAL A 290 -16.48 -14.53 -10.45
C VAL A 290 -17.34 -13.90 -11.54
N GLY A 291 -16.77 -13.05 -12.40
CA GLY A 291 -17.51 -12.38 -13.48
C GLY A 291 -18.13 -13.38 -14.46
N SER A 292 -17.37 -14.42 -14.84
CA SER A 292 -17.89 -15.49 -15.69
C SER A 292 -18.98 -16.29 -15.01
N MET A 293 -18.79 -16.69 -13.75
CA MET A 293 -19.75 -17.49 -13.00
C MET A 293 -21.07 -16.76 -12.79
N PHE A 294 -21.01 -15.45 -12.49
CA PHE A 294 -22.20 -14.63 -12.27
C PHE A 294 -23.02 -14.45 -13.56
N SER A 295 -22.33 -14.24 -14.69
CA SER A 295 -22.97 -14.11 -16.01
C SER A 295 -23.68 -15.39 -16.45
N ILE A 296 -23.05 -16.52 -16.23
CA ILE A 296 -23.57 -17.83 -16.70
C ILE A 296 -24.80 -18.24 -15.90
N ARG A 297 -24.77 -18.11 -14.56
CA ARG A 297 -25.89 -18.52 -13.70
C ARG A 297 -27.19 -17.79 -14.03
N LYS A 298 -27.11 -16.51 -14.40
CA LYS A 298 -28.30 -15.69 -14.70
C LYS A 298 -28.95 -16.00 -16.06
N HIS A 299 -28.21 -16.65 -17.02
CA HIS A 299 -28.66 -16.80 -18.41
C HIS A 299 -28.80 -18.27 -18.89
N LEU A 300 -28.45 -19.24 -18.05
CA LEU A 300 -28.66 -20.67 -18.34
C LEU A 300 -29.91 -21.28 -17.70
N ASN A 301 -30.70 -20.47 -16.93
CA ASN A 301 -32.02 -20.84 -16.49
C ASN A 301 -33.03 -20.60 -17.63
N VAL A 302 -32.87 -21.35 -18.71
CA VAL A 302 -33.86 -21.56 -19.75
C VAL A 302 -34.15 -23.05 -19.83
#